data_b81251bb138efb043e9de34c4989aef7
#
_entry.id   b81251bb138efb043e9de34c4989aef7
#
_cell.length_a   1.000
_cell.length_b   1.000
_cell.length_c   1.000
_cell.angle_alpha   90.00
_cell.angle_beta   90.00
_cell.angle_gamma   90.00
#
_symmetry.space_group_name_H-M   'P 1'
#
loop_
_entity.id
_entity.type
_entity.pdbx_description
1 polymer ?
#
loop_
_entity_poly.entity_id
_entity_poly.type
_entity_poly.pdbx_seq_one_letter_code
_entity_poly.pdbx_strand_id
1 'polypeptide(L)'
;VGSTNCEIVVDSTLSNDVRHAVVTFVPEGQPKQELKIHQTGYGKMIGLDKYEVEVANMANDDKRYFDISVTTNVKFKVEYSQAIGSWVTTNNRTPDVFLDYGARPRTLKMRFKWDMNTDPQERIASIKFLPVNAEDELEKEVTLTVKQEAAPEITDDRRGDSIAIVIASTKMRSMMNWDASERLDYWLGVTVWERTDKDVTPEKIGRVRSVEFRLLNTKEVLPVEIGKIKYLETLVIYGNTNTSLLPSPYRIGNALAELKYLKNLTISALGIT
;
A
#
# COMPACT_ATOMS: atom_id res chain seq x y z
N VAL A 1 -50.55 47.37 -22.01
CA VAL A 1 -50.27 45.93 -22.08
C VAL A 1 -49.26 45.64 -20.96
N GLY A 2 -49.77 45.06 -19.86
CA GLY A 2 -48.92 44.68 -18.73
C GLY A 2 -48.14 43.41 -19.11
N SER A 3 -46.84 43.40 -18.85
CA SER A 3 -46.03 42.18 -18.90
C SER A 3 -46.29 41.36 -17.65
N THR A 4 -46.73 40.10 -17.82
CA THR A 4 -46.89 39.15 -16.71
C THR A 4 -45.68 38.25 -16.71
N ASN A 5 -44.93 38.26 -15.62
CA ASN A 5 -43.81 37.34 -15.42
C ASN A 5 -44.33 36.05 -14.74
N CYS A 6 -43.93 34.92 -15.26
CA CYS A 6 -44.17 33.62 -14.62
C CYS A 6 -42.83 33.04 -14.19
N GLU A 7 -42.72 32.65 -12.93
CA GLU A 7 -41.55 31.94 -12.38
C GLU A 7 -41.84 30.44 -12.37
N ILE A 8 -40.90 29.65 -12.89
CA ILE A 8 -40.96 28.20 -12.86
C ILE A 8 -39.83 27.69 -11.96
N VAL A 9 -40.23 27.07 -10.86
CA VAL A 9 -39.30 26.45 -9.91
C VAL A 9 -39.22 24.96 -10.21
N VAL A 10 -37.99 24.47 -10.33
CA VAL A 10 -37.73 23.05 -10.57
C VAL A 10 -37.01 22.48 -9.36
N ASP A 11 -37.60 21.47 -8.71
CA ASP A 11 -36.99 20.79 -7.58
C ASP A 11 -35.77 19.99 -8.00
N SER A 12 -34.79 19.86 -7.09
CA SER A 12 -33.64 18.98 -7.30
C SER A 12 -34.09 17.51 -7.45
N THR A 13 -33.37 16.75 -8.23
CA THR A 13 -33.65 15.31 -8.38
C THR A 13 -32.61 14.47 -7.61
N LEU A 14 -33.06 13.35 -7.07
CA LEU A 14 -32.20 12.29 -6.50
C LEU A 14 -32.10 11.08 -7.46
N SER A 15 -32.71 11.16 -8.67
CA SER A 15 -32.64 10.10 -9.69
C SER A 15 -31.36 10.22 -10.51
N ASN A 16 -30.87 9.09 -11.01
CA ASN A 16 -29.84 9.05 -12.05
C ASN A 16 -30.38 9.44 -13.43
N ASP A 17 -31.71 9.34 -13.61
CA ASP A 17 -32.32 9.52 -14.91
C ASP A 17 -32.58 10.99 -15.25
N VAL A 18 -32.54 11.29 -16.54
CA VAL A 18 -33.02 12.58 -17.05
C VAL A 18 -34.53 12.61 -16.95
N ARG A 19 -35.08 13.68 -16.43
CA ARG A 19 -36.52 13.91 -16.41
C ARG A 19 -36.92 15.11 -17.28
N HIS A 20 -38.09 15.02 -17.85
CA HIS A 20 -38.63 16.00 -18.76
C HIS A 20 -39.96 16.49 -18.26
N ALA A 21 -40.21 17.78 -18.40
CA ALA A 21 -41.49 18.39 -18.16
C ALA A 21 -41.86 19.33 -19.33
N VAL A 22 -43.14 19.47 -19.58
CA VAL A 22 -43.65 20.45 -20.52
C VAL A 22 -44.61 21.37 -19.80
N VAL A 23 -44.32 22.67 -19.77
CA VAL A 23 -45.20 23.69 -19.23
C VAL A 23 -45.92 24.34 -20.41
N THR A 24 -47.23 24.27 -20.40
CA THR A 24 -48.07 24.83 -21.44
C THR A 24 -48.71 26.14 -20.98
N PHE A 25 -48.47 27.19 -21.70
CA PHE A 25 -49.11 28.49 -21.51
C PHE A 25 -50.26 28.63 -22.47
N VAL A 26 -51.42 29.02 -21.94
CA VAL A 26 -52.63 29.23 -22.75
C VAL A 26 -53.13 30.67 -22.51
N PRO A 27 -52.56 31.68 -23.17
CA PRO A 27 -53.02 33.05 -23.04
C PRO A 27 -54.41 33.21 -23.68
N GLU A 28 -55.23 34.04 -23.11
CA GLU A 28 -56.57 34.33 -23.63
C GLU A 28 -56.48 34.96 -25.03
N GLY A 29 -57.14 34.34 -26.01
CA GLY A 29 -57.16 34.85 -27.38
C GLY A 29 -55.85 34.64 -28.17
N GLN A 30 -54.91 33.90 -27.66
CA GLN A 30 -53.60 33.64 -28.26
C GLN A 30 -53.34 32.13 -28.46
N PRO A 31 -52.47 31.74 -29.40
CA PRO A 31 -52.08 30.37 -29.56
C PRO A 31 -51.34 29.85 -28.31
N LYS A 32 -51.53 28.55 -28.03
CA LYS A 32 -50.85 27.77 -27.03
C LYS A 32 -49.32 27.85 -27.19
N GLN A 33 -48.59 28.07 -26.12
CA GLN A 33 -47.14 28.05 -26.11
C GLN A 33 -46.63 26.94 -25.15
N GLU A 34 -45.58 26.24 -25.54
CA GLU A 34 -45.01 25.18 -24.74
C GLU A 34 -43.54 25.48 -24.40
N LEU A 35 -43.17 25.35 -23.12
CA LEU A 35 -41.80 25.37 -22.63
C LEU A 35 -41.41 23.94 -22.24
N LYS A 36 -40.41 23.41 -22.89
CA LYS A 36 -39.85 22.11 -22.56
C LYS A 36 -38.70 22.29 -21.57
N ILE A 37 -38.79 21.61 -20.43
CA ILE A 37 -37.77 21.62 -19.38
C ILE A 37 -37.09 20.28 -19.36
N HIS A 38 -35.77 20.25 -19.41
CA HIS A 38 -34.96 19.09 -19.27
C HIS A 38 -34.09 19.24 -18.02
N GLN A 39 -34.20 18.28 -17.09
CA GLN A 39 -33.37 18.23 -15.93
C GLN A 39 -32.51 16.96 -16.00
N THR A 40 -31.19 17.14 -16.03
CA THR A 40 -30.25 16.02 -15.98
C THR A 40 -30.23 15.43 -14.58
N GLY A 41 -30.22 14.11 -14.49
CA GLY A 41 -29.99 13.39 -13.24
C GLY A 41 -28.52 13.37 -12.84
N TYR A 42 -28.25 12.77 -11.69
CA TYR A 42 -26.88 12.39 -11.34
C TYR A 42 -26.50 11.16 -12.18
N GLY A 43 -25.59 11.30 -13.11
CA GLY A 43 -25.02 10.14 -13.81
C GLY A 43 -24.33 9.17 -12.82
N LYS A 44 -24.30 7.88 -13.15
CA LYS A 44 -23.57 6.88 -12.36
C LYS A 44 -22.09 7.21 -12.41
N MET A 45 -21.43 7.29 -11.22
CA MET A 45 -20.04 7.71 -11.16
C MET A 45 -19.26 7.04 -10.04
N ILE A 46 -17.99 6.84 -10.30
CA ILE A 46 -16.91 6.64 -9.33
C ILE A 46 -15.84 7.65 -9.70
N GLY A 47 -15.38 8.45 -8.75
CA GLY A 47 -14.29 9.40 -8.93
C GLY A 47 -13.30 9.32 -7.78
N LEU A 48 -12.04 9.57 -8.05
CA LEU A 48 -10.97 9.59 -7.06
C LEU A 48 -10.43 11.02 -6.93
N ASP A 49 -10.00 11.40 -5.74
CA ASP A 49 -9.28 12.65 -5.51
C ASP A 49 -7.87 12.63 -6.12
N LYS A 50 -7.29 11.41 -6.29
CA LYS A 50 -6.00 11.17 -6.92
C LYS A 50 -6.06 9.90 -7.76
N TYR A 51 -5.48 9.93 -8.95
CA TYR A 51 -5.40 8.76 -9.85
C TYR A 51 -3.99 8.15 -9.88
N GLU A 52 -3.02 8.83 -9.28
CA GLU A 52 -1.66 8.37 -9.12
C GLU A 52 -1.16 8.70 -7.71
N VAL A 53 -0.44 7.76 -7.09
CA VAL A 53 0.21 7.90 -5.80
C VAL A 53 1.63 7.34 -5.89
N GLU A 54 2.59 8.09 -5.40
CA GLU A 54 3.96 7.63 -5.23
C GLU A 54 4.20 7.31 -3.76
N VAL A 55 4.82 6.16 -3.49
CA VAL A 55 5.17 5.73 -2.14
C VAL A 55 6.66 5.37 -2.07
N ALA A 56 7.25 5.59 -0.91
CA ALA A 56 8.65 5.26 -0.69
C ALA A 56 8.91 3.74 -0.78
N ASN A 57 10.16 3.37 -1.04
CA ASN A 57 10.57 1.96 -1.04
C ASN A 57 10.49 1.32 0.34
N MET A 58 10.86 2.06 1.40
CA MET A 58 10.90 1.61 2.79
C MET A 58 10.30 2.66 3.71
N ALA A 59 9.57 2.21 4.72
CA ALA A 59 9.12 3.01 5.84
C ALA A 59 8.70 2.08 6.99
N ASN A 60 8.59 2.63 8.18
CA ASN A 60 8.01 1.93 9.32
C ASN A 60 6.58 1.51 9.05
N ASP A 61 6.11 0.47 9.74
CA ASP A 61 4.79 -0.09 9.52
C ASP A 61 3.66 0.92 9.70
N ASP A 62 3.79 1.82 10.66
CA ASP A 62 2.85 2.91 10.95
C ASP A 62 2.81 4.00 9.87
N LYS A 63 3.83 4.10 9.02
CA LYS A 63 3.94 5.08 7.93
C LYS A 63 3.61 4.49 6.55
N ARG A 64 3.39 3.17 6.46
CA ARG A 64 3.13 2.48 5.18
C ARG A 64 1.68 2.51 4.77
N TYR A 65 1.07 3.71 4.79
CA TYR A 65 -0.31 3.93 4.42
C TYR A 65 -0.46 5.17 3.54
N PHE A 66 -1.47 5.15 2.69
CA PHE A 66 -2.00 6.35 2.05
C PHE A 66 -3.52 6.28 2.00
N ASP A 67 -4.15 7.44 1.89
CA ASP A 67 -5.59 7.57 1.85
C ASP A 67 -6.03 8.10 0.49
N ILE A 68 -7.15 7.59 -0.01
CA ILE A 68 -7.84 8.04 -1.23
C ILE A 68 -9.28 8.38 -0.88
N SER A 69 -9.74 9.54 -1.33
CA SER A 69 -11.15 9.90 -1.26
C SER A 69 -11.86 9.42 -2.52
N VAL A 70 -12.84 8.56 -2.33
CA VAL A 70 -13.67 8.01 -3.41
C VAL A 70 -15.04 8.67 -3.36
N THR A 71 -15.42 9.37 -4.42
CA THR A 71 -16.75 9.95 -4.58
C THR A 71 -17.57 9.09 -5.52
N THR A 72 -18.68 8.54 -5.05
CA THR A 72 -19.50 7.61 -5.80
C THR A 72 -20.97 7.69 -5.45
N ASN A 73 -21.82 7.29 -6.39
CA ASN A 73 -23.25 7.03 -6.21
C ASN A 73 -23.64 5.60 -6.63
N VAL A 74 -22.67 4.73 -6.86
CA VAL A 74 -22.88 3.31 -7.18
C VAL A 74 -22.10 2.43 -6.24
N LYS A 75 -22.57 1.18 -6.03
CA LYS A 75 -21.81 0.15 -5.33
C LYS A 75 -20.57 -0.20 -6.14
N PHE A 76 -19.42 -0.26 -5.49
CA PHE A 76 -18.20 -0.63 -6.18
C PHE A 76 -17.40 -1.67 -5.42
N LYS A 77 -16.56 -2.38 -6.12
CA LYS A 77 -15.52 -3.27 -5.62
C LYS A 77 -14.16 -2.80 -6.09
N VAL A 78 -13.14 -3.23 -5.37
CA VAL A 78 -11.74 -2.94 -5.71
C VAL A 78 -11.11 -4.22 -6.25
N GLU A 79 -10.51 -4.13 -7.43
CA GLU A 79 -9.73 -5.22 -8.04
C GLU A 79 -8.28 -4.80 -8.22
N TYR A 80 -7.35 -5.69 -7.85
CA TYR A 80 -5.91 -5.45 -7.98
C TYR A 80 -5.40 -6.13 -9.25
N SER A 81 -4.48 -5.47 -9.96
CA SER A 81 -3.85 -6.01 -11.18
C SER A 81 -3.07 -7.31 -10.93
N GLN A 82 -2.70 -7.57 -9.68
CA GLN A 82 -2.08 -8.82 -9.23
C GLN A 82 -2.98 -9.44 -8.17
N ALA A 83 -3.77 -10.44 -8.56
CA ALA A 83 -4.76 -11.08 -7.68
C ALA A 83 -4.13 -11.84 -6.50
N ILE A 84 -2.87 -12.26 -6.61
CA ILE A 84 -2.14 -13.00 -5.57
C ILE A 84 -0.83 -12.25 -5.30
N GLY A 85 -0.67 -11.79 -4.04
CA GLY A 85 0.56 -11.13 -3.60
C GLY A 85 0.65 -9.64 -3.93
N SER A 86 -0.48 -8.93 -4.06
CA SER A 86 -0.45 -7.47 -4.18
C SER A 86 0.27 -6.87 -2.98
N TRP A 87 1.27 -6.04 -3.28
CA TRP A 87 2.02 -5.29 -2.29
C TRP A 87 1.27 -4.04 -1.79
N VAL A 88 0.11 -3.73 -2.40
CA VAL A 88 -0.85 -2.70 -1.95
C VAL A 88 -2.16 -3.37 -1.64
N THR A 89 -2.70 -3.15 -0.45
CA THR A 89 -3.94 -3.76 0.01
C THR A 89 -4.81 -2.75 0.77
N THR A 90 -6.10 -3.02 0.89
CA THR A 90 -6.98 -2.27 1.78
C THR A 90 -7.82 -3.23 2.62
N ASN A 91 -7.98 -2.89 3.89
CA ASN A 91 -8.92 -3.56 4.80
C ASN A 91 -10.27 -2.85 4.83
N ASN A 92 -10.42 -1.73 4.14
CA ASN A 92 -11.70 -1.09 4.03
C ASN A 92 -12.65 -2.00 3.25
N ARG A 93 -13.70 -2.45 3.91
CA ARG A 93 -14.84 -3.01 3.19
C ARG A 93 -15.42 -1.90 2.34
N THR A 94 -15.65 -2.17 1.06
CA THR A 94 -16.44 -1.25 0.23
C THR A 94 -17.80 -1.13 0.88
N PRO A 95 -18.21 0.04 1.33
CA PRO A 95 -19.38 0.13 2.19
C PRO A 95 -20.65 -0.10 1.38
N ASP A 96 -21.43 -1.09 1.77
CA ASP A 96 -22.82 -1.23 1.36
C ASP A 96 -23.71 -0.08 1.86
N VAL A 97 -23.20 0.66 2.84
CA VAL A 97 -23.96 1.63 3.65
C VAL A 97 -24.27 2.95 2.92
N PHE A 98 -23.60 3.22 1.77
CA PHE A 98 -23.75 4.52 1.11
C PHE A 98 -24.94 4.63 0.16
N LEU A 99 -25.68 3.58 -0.07
CA LEU A 99 -26.64 3.50 -1.18
C LEU A 99 -28.08 3.82 -0.82
N ASP A 100 -28.39 3.93 0.45
CA ASP A 100 -29.74 4.28 0.91
C ASP A 100 -30.08 5.77 0.73
N TYR A 101 -29.16 6.53 0.12
CA TYR A 101 -29.30 7.98 -0.02
C TYR A 101 -29.63 8.46 -1.44
N GLY A 102 -30.10 7.57 -2.30
CA GLY A 102 -30.47 7.89 -3.67
C GLY A 102 -29.24 8.13 -4.58
N ALA A 103 -29.47 8.78 -5.73
CA ALA A 103 -28.45 8.97 -6.77
C ALA A 103 -27.39 10.02 -6.47
N ARG A 104 -27.49 10.71 -5.33
CA ARG A 104 -26.53 11.76 -4.96
C ARG A 104 -25.17 11.16 -4.62
N PRO A 105 -24.07 11.57 -5.29
CA PRO A 105 -22.75 11.12 -4.96
C PRO A 105 -22.33 11.39 -3.52
N ARG A 106 -21.62 10.48 -2.91
CA ARG A 106 -21.06 10.55 -1.56
C ARG A 106 -19.56 10.28 -1.61
N THR A 107 -18.83 10.97 -0.75
CA THR A 107 -17.39 10.77 -0.63
C THR A 107 -17.08 9.94 0.59
N LEU A 108 -16.26 8.90 0.39
CA LEU A 108 -15.71 8.05 1.44
C LEU A 108 -14.19 8.06 1.37
N LYS A 109 -13.54 7.90 2.52
CA LYS A 109 -12.09 7.81 2.62
C LYS A 109 -11.68 6.35 2.72
N MET A 110 -10.84 5.89 1.80
CA MET A 110 -10.25 4.55 1.80
C MET A 110 -8.78 4.63 2.15
N ARG A 111 -8.34 3.77 3.07
CA ARG A 111 -6.94 3.63 3.46
C ARG A 111 -6.34 2.40 2.83
N PHE A 112 -5.20 2.58 2.18
CA PHE A 112 -4.41 1.51 1.59
C PHE A 112 -3.10 1.36 2.38
N LYS A 113 -2.73 0.10 2.63
CA LYS A 113 -1.42 -0.28 3.17
C LYS A 113 -0.54 -0.76 2.02
N TRP A 114 0.75 -0.45 2.08
CA TRP A 114 1.73 -0.94 1.13
C TRP A 114 2.87 -1.67 1.84
N ASP A 115 3.46 -2.67 1.16
CA ASP A 115 4.61 -3.42 1.63
C ASP A 115 5.91 -2.81 1.11
N MET A 116 7.00 -2.95 1.87
CA MET A 116 8.32 -2.46 1.45
C MET A 116 8.76 -3.12 0.15
N ASN A 117 9.40 -2.35 -0.72
CA ASN A 117 10.05 -2.88 -1.91
C ASN A 117 11.47 -3.33 -1.55
N THR A 118 11.71 -4.62 -1.65
CA THR A 118 13.03 -5.24 -1.39
C THR A 118 13.81 -5.53 -2.67
N ASP A 119 13.23 -5.20 -3.83
CA ASP A 119 13.82 -5.46 -5.13
C ASP A 119 14.53 -4.20 -5.67
N PRO A 120 15.61 -4.36 -6.44
CA PRO A 120 16.37 -3.23 -6.99
C PRO A 120 15.65 -2.56 -8.19
N GLN A 121 14.37 -2.82 -8.37
CA GLN A 121 13.56 -2.26 -9.44
C GLN A 121 12.33 -1.56 -8.86
N GLU A 122 11.94 -0.46 -9.48
CA GLU A 122 10.65 0.17 -9.24
C GLU A 122 9.51 -0.78 -9.56
N ARG A 123 8.40 -0.63 -8.85
CA ARG A 123 7.20 -1.42 -9.13
C ARG A 123 5.94 -0.56 -9.17
N ILE A 124 4.98 -1.01 -9.99
CA ILE A 124 3.72 -0.33 -10.20
C ILE A 124 2.58 -1.30 -9.88
N ALA A 125 1.60 -0.84 -9.13
CA ALA A 125 0.33 -1.52 -8.93
C ALA A 125 -0.80 -0.71 -9.54
N SER A 126 -1.74 -1.38 -10.19
CA SER A 126 -2.98 -0.78 -10.68
C SER A 126 -4.16 -1.33 -9.88
N ILE A 127 -4.99 -0.44 -9.39
CA ILE A 127 -6.16 -0.76 -8.57
C ILE A 127 -7.38 -0.23 -9.31
N LYS A 128 -8.26 -1.13 -9.75
CA LYS A 128 -9.49 -0.79 -10.44
C LYS A 128 -10.65 -0.66 -9.47
N PHE A 129 -11.43 0.38 -9.66
CA PHE A 129 -12.68 0.61 -8.93
C PHE A 129 -13.82 0.32 -9.92
N LEU A 130 -14.49 -0.79 -9.70
CA LEU A 130 -15.50 -1.31 -10.63
C LEU A 130 -16.87 -1.33 -9.97
N PRO A 131 -17.94 -0.96 -10.67
CA PRO A 131 -19.28 -1.17 -10.16
C PRO A 131 -19.54 -2.64 -9.83
N VAL A 132 -20.31 -2.89 -8.76
CA VAL A 132 -20.72 -4.26 -8.39
C VAL A 132 -21.80 -4.76 -9.33
N ASN A 133 -22.75 -3.89 -9.68
CA ASN A 133 -23.85 -4.25 -10.58
C ASN A 133 -23.43 -4.01 -12.03
N ALA A 134 -23.63 -4.99 -12.90
CA ALA A 134 -23.32 -4.87 -14.32
C ALA A 134 -24.12 -3.76 -15.06
N GLU A 135 -25.27 -3.38 -14.50
CA GLU A 135 -26.12 -2.31 -15.01
C GLU A 135 -25.59 -0.90 -14.71
N ASP A 136 -24.61 -0.79 -13.80
CA ASP A 136 -24.00 0.47 -13.39
C ASP A 136 -22.82 0.82 -14.32
N GLU A 137 -23.07 0.94 -15.62
CA GLU A 137 -22.03 1.33 -16.58
C GLU A 137 -21.47 2.72 -16.25
N LEU A 138 -20.14 2.80 -16.20
CA LEU A 138 -19.42 4.06 -16.03
C LEU A 138 -18.96 4.56 -17.41
N GLU A 139 -18.95 5.87 -17.59
CA GLU A 139 -18.42 6.48 -18.81
C GLU A 139 -16.93 6.17 -19.04
N LYS A 140 -16.17 5.96 -17.96
CA LYS A 140 -14.73 5.68 -18.00
C LYS A 140 -14.35 4.68 -16.93
N GLU A 141 -13.37 3.83 -17.25
CA GLU A 141 -12.71 2.98 -16.26
C GLU A 141 -11.97 3.85 -15.22
N VAL A 142 -12.15 3.50 -13.95
CA VAL A 142 -11.52 4.22 -12.81
C VAL A 142 -10.40 3.37 -12.25
N THR A 143 -9.18 3.83 -12.46
CA THR A 143 -7.97 3.14 -12.04
C THR A 143 -7.08 4.07 -11.23
N LEU A 144 -6.62 3.60 -10.08
CA LEU A 144 -5.57 4.21 -9.28
C LEU A 144 -4.24 3.50 -9.59
N THR A 145 -3.25 4.27 -9.98
CA THR A 145 -1.87 3.80 -10.18
C THR A 145 -1.04 4.11 -8.95
N VAL A 146 -0.39 3.10 -8.37
CA VAL A 146 0.53 3.27 -7.25
C VAL A 146 1.93 2.92 -7.73
N LYS A 147 2.85 3.87 -7.65
CA LYS A 147 4.26 3.72 -7.99
C LYS A 147 5.09 3.61 -6.71
N GLN A 148 6.02 2.70 -6.69
CA GLN A 148 6.95 2.54 -5.57
C GLN A 148 8.38 2.47 -6.06
N GLU A 149 9.24 3.26 -5.43
CA GLU A 149 10.67 3.30 -5.73
C GLU A 149 11.34 1.93 -5.55
N ALA A 150 12.45 1.74 -6.25
CA ALA A 150 13.35 0.60 -6.06
C ALA A 150 13.93 0.57 -4.65
N ALA A 151 14.28 -0.62 -4.15
CA ALA A 151 15.06 -0.75 -2.93
C ALA A 151 16.37 0.04 -3.05
N PRO A 152 16.84 0.70 -1.97
CA PRO A 152 18.09 1.41 -2.00
C PRO A 152 19.27 0.46 -2.24
N GLU A 153 20.32 0.94 -2.89
CA GLU A 153 21.56 0.21 -3.03
C GLU A 153 22.21 -0.10 -1.66
N ILE A 154 22.69 -1.33 -1.50
CA ILE A 154 23.44 -1.74 -0.31
C ILE A 154 24.92 -1.37 -0.52
N THR A 155 25.29 -0.21 -0.01
CA THR A 155 26.67 0.31 -0.07
C THR A 155 27.58 -0.34 0.99
N ASP A 156 28.92 -0.31 0.80
CA ASP A 156 29.87 -0.84 1.80
C ASP A 156 30.17 0.21 2.89
N ASP A 157 29.12 0.61 3.59
CA ASP A 157 29.19 1.55 4.68
C ASP A 157 28.14 1.23 5.76
N ARG A 158 28.05 2.06 6.80
CA ARG A 158 27.08 1.92 7.89
C ARG A 158 25.63 1.99 7.40
N ARG A 159 25.36 2.81 6.39
CA ARG A 159 24.02 2.92 5.78
C ARG A 159 23.67 1.65 5.04
N GLY A 160 24.62 1.10 4.28
CA GLY A 160 24.42 -0.17 3.58
C GLY A 160 24.15 -1.32 4.55
N ASP A 161 24.82 -1.37 5.73
CA ASP A 161 24.51 -2.36 6.76
C ASP A 161 23.05 -2.25 7.22
N SER A 162 22.55 -1.02 7.49
CA SER A 162 21.15 -0.84 7.90
C SER A 162 20.17 -1.26 6.81
N ILE A 163 20.42 -0.90 5.56
CA ILE A 163 19.60 -1.30 4.41
C ILE A 163 19.58 -2.82 4.27
N ALA A 164 20.75 -3.46 4.35
CA ALA A 164 20.87 -4.91 4.25
C ALA A 164 20.05 -5.64 5.32
N ILE A 165 20.11 -5.16 6.57
CA ILE A 165 19.34 -5.71 7.69
C ILE A 165 17.84 -5.55 7.45
N VAL A 166 17.37 -4.37 7.04
CA VAL A 166 15.93 -4.11 6.80
C VAL A 166 15.40 -4.96 5.65
N ILE A 167 16.14 -5.06 4.55
CA ILE A 167 15.75 -5.92 3.42
C ILE A 167 15.71 -7.40 3.85
N ALA A 168 16.76 -7.88 4.51
CA ALA A 168 16.81 -9.25 4.99
C ALA A 168 15.68 -9.56 5.97
N SER A 169 15.42 -8.65 6.93
CA SER A 169 14.32 -8.76 7.90
C SER A 169 12.96 -8.86 7.21
N THR A 170 12.73 -8.04 6.19
CA THR A 170 11.49 -8.04 5.43
C THR A 170 11.31 -9.35 4.67
N LYS A 171 12.34 -9.82 3.96
CA LYS A 171 12.32 -11.09 3.23
C LYS A 171 12.10 -12.28 4.16
N MET A 172 12.72 -12.28 5.33
CA MET A 172 12.54 -13.31 6.35
C MET A 172 11.25 -13.19 7.16
N ARG A 173 10.45 -12.15 6.94
CA ARG A 173 9.27 -11.83 7.78
C ARG A 173 9.62 -11.80 9.27
N SER A 174 10.71 -11.13 9.61
CA SER A 174 11.15 -10.96 10.98
C SER A 174 10.15 -10.12 11.78
N MET A 175 10.03 -10.42 13.07
CA MET A 175 9.26 -9.62 14.02
C MET A 175 9.97 -8.29 14.35
N MET A 176 11.24 -8.16 14.00
CA MET A 176 12.03 -6.98 14.29
C MET A 176 11.61 -5.83 13.37
N ASN A 177 11.14 -4.75 13.96
CA ASN A 177 10.68 -3.56 13.23
C ASN A 177 11.73 -2.44 13.36
N TRP A 178 12.78 -2.53 12.54
CA TRP A 178 13.86 -1.54 12.54
C TRP A 178 13.54 -0.39 11.57
N ASP A 179 13.82 0.82 12.03
CA ASP A 179 13.69 2.04 11.21
C ASP A 179 15.05 2.40 10.60
N ALA A 180 15.16 2.33 9.28
CA ALA A 180 16.40 2.68 8.57
C ALA A 180 16.81 4.16 8.72
N SER A 181 15.93 5.02 9.23
CA SER A 181 16.25 6.41 9.58
C SER A 181 16.90 6.57 10.97
N GLU A 182 16.82 5.56 11.82
CA GLU A 182 17.42 5.56 13.14
C GLU A 182 18.86 5.03 13.10
N ARG A 183 19.59 5.34 14.15
CA ARG A 183 20.97 4.85 14.33
C ARG A 183 20.95 3.36 14.67
N LEU A 184 21.84 2.58 14.04
CA LEU A 184 21.99 1.13 14.26
C LEU A 184 22.22 0.72 15.72
N ASP A 185 22.90 1.55 16.47
CA ASP A 185 23.22 1.31 17.89
C ASP A 185 21.99 1.40 18.81
N TYR A 186 20.86 1.91 18.32
CA TYR A 186 19.57 1.90 19.03
C TYR A 186 18.65 0.74 18.61
N TRP A 187 19.06 -0.05 17.64
CA TRP A 187 18.23 -1.14 17.15
C TRP A 187 18.29 -2.35 18.10
N LEU A 188 17.14 -2.79 18.58
CA LEU A 188 17.07 -3.98 19.43
C LEU A 188 17.66 -5.20 18.70
N GLY A 189 18.59 -5.90 19.36
CA GLY A 189 19.26 -7.08 18.80
C GLY A 189 20.37 -6.76 17.78
N VAL A 190 20.74 -5.48 17.62
CA VAL A 190 21.89 -5.07 16.81
C VAL A 190 22.96 -4.47 17.72
N THR A 191 24.22 -4.85 17.48
CA THR A 191 25.38 -4.18 18.08
C THR A 191 26.34 -3.74 16.99
N VAL A 192 27.03 -2.65 17.23
CA VAL A 192 28.03 -2.11 16.30
C VAL A 192 29.43 -2.24 16.90
N TRP A 193 30.45 -2.24 16.05
CA TRP A 193 31.83 -2.19 16.48
C TRP A 193 32.14 -0.85 17.13
N GLU A 194 32.69 -0.91 18.35
CA GLU A 194 33.12 0.25 19.14
C GLU A 194 34.64 0.38 19.12
N ARG A 195 35.14 1.58 19.38
CA ARG A 195 36.60 1.83 19.45
C ARG A 195 37.34 1.02 20.50
N THR A 196 36.63 0.60 21.53
CA THR A 196 37.16 -0.18 22.68
C THR A 196 37.15 -1.68 22.44
N ASP A 197 36.53 -2.14 21.31
CA ASP A 197 36.47 -3.56 21.00
C ASP A 197 37.84 -4.14 20.65
N LYS A 198 38.07 -5.39 21.06
CA LYS A 198 39.26 -6.13 20.69
C LYS A 198 39.24 -6.39 19.16
N ASP A 199 40.37 -6.24 18.52
CA ASP A 199 40.56 -6.47 17.08
C ASP A 199 39.75 -5.51 16.19
N VAL A 200 39.35 -4.36 16.72
CA VAL A 200 38.70 -3.31 15.94
C VAL A 200 39.72 -2.57 15.07
N THR A 201 39.31 -2.27 13.84
CA THR A 201 40.05 -1.42 12.92
C THR A 201 39.21 -0.20 12.55
N PRO A 202 39.80 0.91 12.09
CA PRO A 202 39.07 2.14 11.81
C PRO A 202 37.84 1.95 10.91
N GLU A 203 37.93 1.08 9.90
CA GLU A 203 36.85 0.78 8.95
C GLU A 203 35.71 -0.04 9.54
N LYS A 204 35.92 -0.71 10.69
CA LYS A 204 34.87 -1.44 11.41
C LYS A 204 34.04 -0.55 12.30
N ILE A 205 34.61 0.56 12.78
CA ILE A 205 33.95 1.42 13.78
C ILE A 205 32.57 1.88 13.28
N GLY A 206 31.53 1.57 14.06
CA GLY A 206 30.15 1.90 13.74
C GLY A 206 29.47 0.97 12.73
N ARG A 207 30.18 -0.01 12.15
CA ARG A 207 29.62 -1.08 11.31
C ARG A 207 28.96 -2.14 12.19
N VAL A 208 28.05 -2.91 11.66
CA VAL A 208 27.35 -3.97 12.40
C VAL A 208 28.32 -5.07 12.80
N ARG A 209 28.35 -5.38 14.11
CA ARG A 209 29.11 -6.48 14.72
C ARG A 209 28.24 -7.70 14.95
N SER A 210 27.02 -7.50 15.47
CA SER A 210 26.08 -8.57 15.75
C SER A 210 24.68 -8.18 15.31
N VAL A 211 23.92 -9.14 14.83
CA VAL A 211 22.50 -8.98 14.54
C VAL A 211 21.71 -10.23 14.93
N GLU A 212 20.55 -10.01 15.56
CA GLU A 212 19.59 -11.02 15.93
C GLU A 212 18.29 -10.82 15.14
N PHE A 213 17.86 -11.85 14.41
CA PHE A 213 16.56 -11.90 13.76
C PHE A 213 15.62 -12.85 14.51
N ARG A 214 14.39 -12.41 14.72
CA ARG A 214 13.31 -13.25 15.26
C ARG A 214 12.22 -13.37 14.21
N LEU A 215 11.99 -14.59 13.74
CA LEU A 215 11.11 -14.85 12.60
C LEU A 215 9.71 -15.22 13.06
N LEU A 216 8.69 -14.63 12.40
CA LEU A 216 7.30 -15.02 12.62
C LEU A 216 6.97 -16.33 11.93
N ASN A 217 7.34 -16.42 10.67
CA ASN A 217 7.11 -17.57 9.81
C ASN A 217 7.96 -17.39 8.56
N THR A 218 8.75 -18.38 8.20
CA THR A 218 9.55 -18.30 6.99
C THR A 218 9.51 -19.62 6.21
N LYS A 219 9.37 -19.49 4.88
CA LYS A 219 9.50 -20.58 3.93
C LYS A 219 10.70 -20.39 3.02
N GLU A 220 11.47 -19.35 3.27
CA GLU A 220 12.45 -18.87 2.31
C GLU A 220 13.88 -19.22 2.72
N VAL A 221 14.78 -19.11 1.77
CA VAL A 221 16.23 -19.23 1.96
C VAL A 221 16.72 -18.00 2.72
N LEU A 222 17.78 -18.14 3.49
CA LEU A 222 18.47 -17.01 4.12
C LEU A 222 18.81 -15.95 3.06
N PRO A 223 18.34 -14.70 3.21
CA PRO A 223 18.55 -13.67 2.20
C PRO A 223 20.03 -13.36 1.97
N VAL A 224 20.42 -13.23 0.70
CA VAL A 224 21.80 -12.92 0.31
C VAL A 224 22.29 -11.57 0.83
N GLU A 225 21.38 -10.67 1.14
CA GLU A 225 21.67 -9.35 1.69
C GLU A 225 22.39 -9.42 3.03
N ILE A 226 22.20 -10.49 3.81
CA ILE A 226 22.96 -10.71 5.04
C ILE A 226 24.46 -10.78 4.74
N GLY A 227 24.85 -11.40 3.62
CA GLY A 227 26.25 -11.45 3.17
C GLY A 227 26.88 -10.08 2.89
N LYS A 228 26.06 -9.04 2.70
CA LYS A 228 26.55 -7.67 2.50
C LYS A 228 26.93 -6.94 3.80
N ILE A 229 26.60 -7.50 4.97
CA ILE A 229 27.01 -6.95 6.27
C ILE A 229 28.47 -7.37 6.55
N LYS A 230 29.37 -6.70 5.90
CA LYS A 230 30.78 -7.11 5.72
C LYS A 230 31.51 -7.48 7.01
N TYR A 231 31.32 -6.73 8.08
CA TYR A 231 32.05 -6.91 9.34
C TYR A 231 31.26 -7.64 10.42
N LEU A 232 30.20 -8.37 10.03
CA LEU A 232 29.38 -9.16 10.93
C LEU A 232 30.22 -10.27 11.60
N GLU A 233 30.27 -10.26 12.94
CA GLU A 233 30.97 -11.26 13.75
C GLU A 233 30.01 -12.30 14.33
N THR A 234 28.79 -11.89 14.66
CA THR A 234 27.77 -12.75 15.28
C THR A 234 26.44 -12.63 14.56
N LEU A 235 25.92 -13.74 14.11
CA LEU A 235 24.60 -13.84 13.50
C LEU A 235 23.71 -14.77 14.32
N VAL A 236 22.56 -14.28 14.76
CA VAL A 236 21.57 -15.05 15.51
C VAL A 236 20.24 -15.03 14.76
N ILE A 237 19.67 -16.20 14.54
CA ILE A 237 18.36 -16.35 13.90
C ILE A 237 17.50 -17.28 14.74
N TYR A 238 16.45 -16.75 15.33
CA TYR A 238 15.42 -17.51 16.04
C TYR A 238 14.19 -17.67 15.15
N GLY A 239 13.82 -18.90 14.86
CA GLY A 239 12.55 -19.23 14.22
C GLY A 239 11.37 -19.15 15.20
N ASN A 240 10.18 -19.39 14.68
CA ASN A 240 8.98 -19.51 15.51
C ASN A 240 8.92 -20.92 16.11
N THR A 241 8.77 -21.01 17.43
CA THR A 241 8.64 -22.28 18.15
C THR A 241 7.25 -22.95 17.99
N ASN A 242 6.29 -22.26 17.40
CA ASN A 242 4.99 -22.85 17.11
C ASN A 242 5.11 -23.81 15.92
N THR A 243 5.26 -25.12 16.25
CA THR A 243 5.51 -26.19 15.30
C THR A 243 4.42 -26.38 14.24
N SER A 244 3.19 -25.94 14.51
CA SER A 244 2.09 -25.99 13.52
C SER A 244 2.29 -25.01 12.34
N LEU A 245 3.19 -24.06 12.47
CA LEU A 245 3.52 -23.07 11.47
C LEU A 245 4.89 -23.30 10.83
N LEU A 246 5.64 -24.36 11.22
CA LEU A 246 6.93 -24.67 10.66
C LEU A 246 6.75 -25.13 9.20
N PRO A 247 7.24 -24.35 8.26
CA PRO A 247 7.24 -24.73 6.84
C PRO A 247 8.34 -25.77 6.54
N SER A 248 8.42 -26.12 5.27
CA SER A 248 9.52 -26.89 4.67
C SER A 248 10.89 -26.42 5.17
N PRO A 249 11.91 -27.30 5.15
CA PRO A 249 13.20 -27.02 5.74
C PRO A 249 13.80 -25.70 5.28
N TYR A 250 14.31 -24.93 6.23
CA TYR A 250 14.94 -23.65 5.99
C TYR A 250 16.32 -23.85 5.33
N ARG A 251 16.59 -23.16 4.24
CA ARG A 251 17.86 -23.26 3.52
C ARG A 251 18.75 -22.06 3.80
N ILE A 252 19.99 -22.31 4.13
CA ILE A 252 21.00 -21.26 4.37
C ILE A 252 21.53 -20.70 3.05
N GLY A 253 21.65 -21.52 2.01
CA GLY A 253 22.19 -21.10 0.72
C GLY A 253 23.60 -20.52 0.82
N ASN A 254 23.91 -19.58 -0.06
CA ASN A 254 25.25 -18.96 -0.13
C ASN A 254 25.35 -17.65 0.66
N ALA A 255 24.32 -17.26 1.40
CA ALA A 255 24.28 -15.97 2.10
C ALA A 255 25.44 -15.77 3.09
N LEU A 256 25.95 -16.85 3.71
CA LEU A 256 27.05 -16.79 4.66
C LEU A 256 28.43 -16.79 4.01
N ALA A 257 28.56 -17.15 2.75
CA ALA A 257 29.86 -17.30 2.06
C ALA A 257 30.65 -15.98 1.99
N GLU A 258 29.95 -14.85 1.98
CA GLU A 258 30.55 -13.50 1.93
C GLU A 258 30.97 -12.96 3.29
N LEU A 259 30.56 -13.60 4.40
CA LEU A 259 30.78 -13.14 5.78
C LEU A 259 32.15 -13.55 6.31
N LYS A 260 33.21 -12.90 5.87
CA LYS A 260 34.61 -13.24 6.21
C LYS A 260 34.96 -13.08 7.69
N TYR A 261 34.19 -12.29 8.43
CA TYR A 261 34.42 -12.00 9.85
C TYR A 261 33.51 -12.78 10.81
N LEU A 262 32.60 -13.61 10.25
CA LEU A 262 31.64 -14.36 11.07
C LEU A 262 32.36 -15.42 11.91
N LYS A 263 32.22 -15.33 13.23
CA LYS A 263 32.75 -16.25 14.22
C LYS A 263 31.66 -17.07 14.91
N ASN A 264 30.50 -16.44 15.14
CA ASN A 264 29.42 -17.06 15.88
C ASN A 264 28.15 -17.11 15.03
N LEU A 265 27.61 -18.30 14.87
CA LEU A 265 26.35 -18.52 14.17
C LEU A 265 25.41 -19.30 15.08
N THR A 266 24.25 -18.72 15.40
CA THR A 266 23.19 -19.41 16.12
C THR A 266 21.95 -19.42 15.26
N ILE A 267 21.47 -20.62 14.94
CA ILE A 267 20.19 -20.79 14.24
C ILE A 267 19.37 -21.80 15.04
N SER A 268 18.22 -21.39 15.50
CA SER A 268 17.36 -22.25 16.31
C SER A 268 15.88 -22.11 15.93
N ALA A 269 15.11 -23.17 16.22
CA ALA A 269 13.69 -23.28 15.93
C ALA A 269 13.35 -23.09 14.44
N LEU A 270 14.28 -23.48 13.56
CA LEU A 270 14.11 -23.61 12.11
C LEU A 270 14.40 -25.06 11.74
N GLY A 271 13.55 -25.68 10.95
CA GLY A 271 13.80 -27.02 10.40
C GLY A 271 14.92 -26.93 9.35
N ILE A 272 16.18 -26.96 9.81
CA ILE A 272 17.35 -26.90 8.89
C ILE A 272 17.61 -28.31 8.35
N THR A 273 17.76 -28.41 7.05
CA THR A 273 18.24 -29.61 6.37
C THR A 273 19.44 -29.28 5.49
#